data_6829b674934e89c475e08f490c73cea2
#
_entry.id   6829b674934e89c475e08f490c73cea2
#
_cell.length_a   1.000
_cell.length_b   1.000
_cell.length_c   1.000
_cell.angle_alpha   90.00
_cell.angle_beta   90.00
_cell.angle_gamma   90.00
#
_symmetry.space_group_name_H-M   'P 1'
#
loop_
_entity.id
_entity.type
_entity.pdbx_description
1 polymer ?
#
loop_
_entity_poly.entity_id
_entity_poly.type
_entity_poly.pdbx_seq_one_letter_code
_entity_poly.pdbx_strand_id
1 'polypeptide(L)'
;VEAFVSGMNQKAKELGCENTHFVTPNGLDEKDKNGNHETTAEDLAEIMKYCAWDSPKSETFLKITQTRNYSFSNLEGSRNYSCNNHNMFLDMYEGTISGKTGFTSSAGYCYVTAVESGERKFVGVVLACGWPYNRNYKWKDMTRLMDYAKTHYHEQKLEYPEKTYLTEIKDGWVEGKNPWETIHIPLYLEGSTEEKVLIGEQEKVIRYIVY
;
A
#
# COMPACT_ATOMS: atom_id res chain seq x y z
N VAL A 1 -25.46 5.16 8.78
CA VAL A 1 -24.20 5.88 8.57
C VAL A 1 -23.19 5.46 9.64
N GLU A 2 -23.51 5.59 10.92
CA GLU A 2 -22.58 5.32 12.04
C GLU A 2 -21.97 3.90 12.02
N ALA A 3 -22.78 2.86 11.81
CA ALA A 3 -22.29 1.49 11.72
C ALA A 3 -21.29 1.29 10.57
N PHE A 4 -21.50 1.98 9.44
CA PHE A 4 -20.57 1.94 8.31
C PHE A 4 -19.24 2.63 8.62
N VAL A 5 -19.31 3.83 9.22
CA VAL A 5 -18.10 4.58 9.65
C VAL A 5 -17.32 3.81 10.71
N SER A 6 -18.02 3.17 11.65
CA SER A 6 -17.40 2.27 12.63
C SER A 6 -16.63 1.13 11.94
N GLY A 7 -17.23 0.51 10.92
CA GLY A 7 -16.56 -0.50 10.10
C GLY A 7 -15.35 0.02 9.34
N MET A 8 -15.41 1.27 8.82
CA MET A 8 -14.26 1.92 8.18
C MET A 8 -13.11 2.10 9.17
N ASN A 9 -13.35 2.60 10.37
CA ASN A 9 -12.33 2.80 11.40
C ASN A 9 -11.77 1.46 11.91
N GLN A 10 -12.62 0.44 12.06
CA GLN A 10 -12.16 -0.89 12.41
C GLN A 10 -11.22 -1.44 11.33
N LYS A 11 -11.58 -1.31 10.05
CA LYS A 11 -10.74 -1.78 8.95
C LYS A 11 -9.42 -1.01 8.88
N ALA A 12 -9.42 0.30 9.05
CA ALA A 12 -8.20 1.09 9.12
C ALA A 12 -7.26 0.58 10.23
N LYS A 13 -7.80 0.31 11.42
CA LYS A 13 -7.03 -0.26 12.53
C LYS A 13 -6.48 -1.65 12.22
N GLU A 14 -7.26 -2.53 11.58
CA GLU A 14 -6.82 -3.87 11.15
C GLU A 14 -5.66 -3.80 10.13
N LEU A 15 -5.59 -2.71 9.34
CA LEU A 15 -4.52 -2.45 8.38
C LEU A 15 -3.30 -1.75 9.00
N GLY A 16 -3.32 -1.43 10.30
CA GLY A 16 -2.24 -0.71 10.98
C GLY A 16 -2.25 0.80 10.75
N CYS A 17 -3.36 1.36 10.24
CA CYS A 17 -3.52 2.80 10.01
C CYS A 17 -3.79 3.53 11.35
N GLU A 18 -2.73 3.85 12.08
CA GLU A 18 -2.84 4.42 13.43
C GLU A 18 -3.20 5.90 13.46
N ASN A 19 -2.99 6.61 12.33
CA ASN A 19 -3.24 8.06 12.21
C ASN A 19 -4.45 8.37 11.33
N THR A 20 -5.41 7.45 11.27
CA THR A 20 -6.64 7.58 10.48
C THR A 20 -7.87 7.55 11.37
N HIS A 21 -8.71 8.57 11.26
CA HIS A 21 -10.02 8.65 11.91
C HIS A 21 -11.09 9.09 10.93
N PHE A 22 -12.00 8.18 10.59
CA PHE A 22 -13.14 8.47 9.72
C PHE A 22 -14.35 8.89 10.56
N VAL A 23 -14.98 10.00 10.16
CA VAL A 23 -16.23 10.52 10.75
C VAL A 23 -17.37 10.46 9.74
N THR A 24 -17.06 10.58 8.45
CA THR A 24 -18.04 10.51 7.36
C THR A 24 -17.67 9.42 6.35
N PRO A 25 -18.65 8.76 5.70
CA PRO A 25 -18.36 7.76 4.68
C PRO A 25 -18.02 8.36 3.31
N ASN A 26 -18.25 9.64 3.12
CA ASN A 26 -18.13 10.35 1.83
C ASN A 26 -16.90 11.27 1.73
N GLY A 27 -16.11 11.40 2.81
CA GLY A 27 -14.89 12.19 2.84
C GLY A 27 -15.11 13.71 3.00
N LEU A 28 -16.29 14.15 3.46
CA LEU A 28 -16.52 15.54 3.83
C LEU A 28 -15.94 15.82 5.21
N ASP A 29 -15.44 17.07 5.37
CA ASP A 29 -14.91 17.54 6.63
C ASP A 29 -15.96 17.48 7.73
N GLU A 30 -15.64 16.78 8.81
CA GLU A 30 -16.50 16.65 9.99
C GLU A 30 -15.62 16.30 11.20
N LYS A 31 -16.19 16.41 12.38
CA LYS A 31 -15.57 15.97 13.63
C LYS A 31 -16.58 15.30 14.54
N ASP A 32 -16.11 14.38 15.33
CA ASP A 32 -16.85 13.77 16.43
C ASP A 32 -16.12 13.97 17.76
N LYS A 33 -16.58 13.28 18.80
CA LYS A 33 -15.96 13.34 20.14
C LYS A 33 -14.53 12.77 20.20
N ASN A 34 -14.13 12.00 19.20
CA ASN A 34 -12.83 11.34 19.15
C ASN A 34 -11.80 12.12 18.30
N GLY A 35 -12.25 13.02 17.43
CA GLY A 35 -11.34 13.82 16.61
C GLY A 35 -11.95 14.33 15.30
N ASN A 36 -11.08 14.79 14.42
CA ASN A 36 -11.44 15.23 13.08
C ASN A 36 -11.48 14.04 12.12
N HIS A 37 -12.13 14.23 10.96
CA HIS A 37 -12.01 13.32 9.82
C HIS A 37 -10.65 13.52 9.17
N GLU A 38 -9.69 12.67 9.50
CA GLU A 38 -8.29 12.85 9.10
C GLU A 38 -7.58 11.53 8.80
N THR A 39 -6.50 11.63 8.05
CA THR A 39 -5.63 10.52 7.68
C THR A 39 -4.24 11.02 7.32
N THR A 40 -3.29 10.11 7.08
CA THR A 40 -1.95 10.40 6.57
C THR A 40 -1.75 9.83 5.16
N ALA A 41 -0.67 10.26 4.49
CA ALA A 41 -0.30 9.69 3.21
C ALA A 41 0.08 8.21 3.32
N GLU A 42 0.74 7.83 4.40
CA GLU A 42 1.14 6.46 4.70
C GLU A 42 -0.08 5.56 4.89
N ASP A 43 -1.02 5.96 5.75
CA ASP A 43 -2.25 5.21 6.00
C ASP A 43 -3.10 5.05 4.73
N LEU A 44 -3.22 6.10 3.91
CA LEU A 44 -3.92 6.02 2.63
C LEU A 44 -3.22 5.09 1.63
N ALA A 45 -1.89 5.01 1.68
CA ALA A 45 -1.14 4.08 0.85
C ALA A 45 -1.43 2.63 1.25
N GLU A 46 -1.46 2.30 2.54
CA GLU A 46 -1.83 0.98 3.03
C GLU A 46 -3.28 0.61 2.69
N ILE A 47 -4.22 1.54 2.85
CA ILE A 47 -5.62 1.33 2.45
C ILE A 47 -5.73 1.06 0.95
N MET A 48 -5.04 1.83 0.10
CA MET A 48 -5.07 1.63 -1.35
C MET A 48 -4.43 0.31 -1.75
N LYS A 49 -3.30 -0.05 -1.16
CA LYS A 49 -2.61 -1.34 -1.35
C LYS A 49 -3.56 -2.49 -1.03
N TYR A 50 -4.19 -2.45 0.14
CA TYR A 50 -5.17 -3.46 0.53
C TYR A 50 -6.30 -3.57 -0.49
N CYS A 51 -6.91 -2.45 -0.87
CA CYS A 51 -8.03 -2.44 -1.80
C CYS A 51 -7.65 -2.97 -3.19
N ALA A 52 -6.46 -2.61 -3.68
CA ALA A 52 -6.03 -2.94 -5.03
C ALA A 52 -5.53 -4.38 -5.18
N TRP A 53 -4.88 -4.96 -4.14
CA TRP A 53 -4.21 -6.25 -4.28
C TRP A 53 -4.52 -7.26 -3.18
N ASP A 54 -4.58 -6.84 -1.91
CA ASP A 54 -4.60 -7.77 -0.78
C ASP A 54 -6.02 -8.20 -0.37
N SER A 55 -7.02 -7.40 -0.70
CA SER A 55 -8.41 -7.67 -0.37
C SER A 55 -8.98 -8.84 -1.18
N PRO A 56 -9.76 -9.74 -0.58
CA PRO A 56 -10.52 -10.75 -1.33
C PRO A 56 -11.56 -10.14 -2.29
N LYS A 57 -11.78 -8.83 -2.23
CA LYS A 57 -12.67 -8.06 -3.11
C LYS A 57 -11.90 -7.12 -4.06
N SER A 58 -10.57 -7.27 -4.18
CA SER A 58 -9.73 -6.42 -5.03
C SER A 58 -10.21 -6.38 -6.48
N GLU A 59 -10.56 -7.52 -7.06
CA GLU A 59 -11.11 -7.59 -8.43
C GLU A 59 -12.37 -6.73 -8.59
N THR A 60 -13.30 -6.83 -7.64
CA THR A 60 -14.52 -6.01 -7.66
C THR A 60 -14.22 -4.53 -7.49
N PHE A 61 -13.29 -4.20 -6.59
CA PHE A 61 -12.84 -2.83 -6.38
C PHE A 61 -12.22 -2.25 -7.66
N LEU A 62 -11.32 -2.97 -8.30
CA LEU A 62 -10.67 -2.55 -9.54
C LEU A 62 -11.68 -2.39 -10.68
N LYS A 63 -12.60 -3.34 -10.84
CA LYS A 63 -13.68 -3.24 -11.83
C LYS A 63 -14.50 -1.97 -11.69
N ILE A 64 -14.86 -1.60 -10.45
CA ILE A 64 -15.61 -0.37 -10.18
C ILE A 64 -14.75 0.86 -10.46
N THR A 65 -13.54 0.92 -9.93
CA THR A 65 -12.68 2.12 -10.01
C THR A 65 -12.09 2.37 -11.40
N GLN A 66 -12.02 1.34 -12.25
CA GLN A 66 -11.60 1.45 -13.65
C GLN A 66 -12.75 1.79 -14.60
N THR A 67 -14.00 1.67 -14.18
CA THR A 67 -15.17 2.00 -15.01
C THR A 67 -15.14 3.48 -15.36
N ARG A 68 -15.04 3.79 -16.67
CA ARG A 68 -14.93 5.18 -17.15
C ARG A 68 -16.24 5.91 -17.09
N ASN A 69 -17.30 5.27 -17.54
CA ASN A 69 -18.65 5.83 -17.59
C ASN A 69 -19.64 4.79 -17.11
N TYR A 70 -20.63 5.20 -16.36
CA TYR A 70 -21.70 4.33 -15.93
C TYR A 70 -23.04 5.06 -15.99
N SER A 71 -24.02 4.47 -16.64
CA SER A 71 -25.38 5.03 -16.74
C SER A 71 -26.37 4.06 -16.14
N PHE A 72 -27.33 4.59 -15.41
CA PHE A 72 -28.38 3.80 -14.79
C PHE A 72 -29.66 4.65 -14.66
N SER A 73 -30.78 3.97 -14.45
CA SER A 73 -32.09 4.59 -14.19
C SER A 73 -32.53 4.32 -12.76
N ASN A 74 -33.40 5.16 -12.24
CA ASN A 74 -34.12 4.81 -11.01
C ASN A 74 -35.05 3.59 -11.25
N LEU A 75 -35.53 3.00 -10.19
CA LEU A 75 -36.34 1.76 -10.27
C LEU A 75 -37.61 1.91 -11.12
N GLU A 76 -38.16 3.09 -11.21
CA GLU A 76 -39.36 3.42 -11.99
C GLU A 76 -39.05 3.72 -13.46
N GLY A 77 -37.76 3.81 -13.85
CA GLY A 77 -37.36 4.19 -15.20
C GLY A 77 -37.63 5.64 -15.58
N SER A 78 -38.09 6.45 -14.62
CA SER A 78 -38.51 7.85 -14.88
C SER A 78 -37.34 8.85 -14.90
N ARG A 79 -36.15 8.46 -14.40
CA ARG A 79 -34.92 9.28 -14.38
C ARG A 79 -33.72 8.47 -14.76
N ASN A 80 -32.90 9.04 -15.65
CA ASN A 80 -31.61 8.48 -16.06
C ASN A 80 -30.48 9.28 -15.41
N TYR A 81 -29.46 8.56 -15.00
CA TYR A 81 -28.23 9.12 -14.41
C TYR A 81 -27.03 8.67 -15.24
N SER A 82 -26.05 9.53 -15.38
CA SER A 82 -24.77 9.20 -15.99
C SER A 82 -23.65 9.71 -15.10
N CYS A 83 -22.71 8.84 -14.80
CA CYS A 83 -21.55 9.12 -14.00
C CYS A 83 -20.29 8.98 -14.84
N ASN A 84 -19.38 9.93 -14.76
CA ASN A 84 -18.08 9.89 -15.38
C ASN A 84 -17.01 9.72 -14.30
N ASN A 85 -16.02 8.90 -14.56
CA ASN A 85 -14.89 8.72 -13.65
C ASN A 85 -14.00 9.98 -13.68
N HIS A 86 -13.76 10.54 -12.52
CA HIS A 86 -12.90 11.73 -12.38
C HIS A 86 -11.42 11.41 -12.25
N ASN A 87 -11.05 10.13 -12.23
CA ASN A 87 -9.66 9.71 -12.18
C ASN A 87 -9.02 9.78 -13.57
N MET A 88 -8.58 10.96 -13.96
CA MET A 88 -7.93 11.17 -15.26
C MET A 88 -6.60 10.42 -15.38
N PHE A 89 -5.97 10.05 -14.28
CA PHE A 89 -4.68 9.36 -14.27
C PHE A 89 -4.76 7.97 -14.92
N LEU A 90 -5.94 7.36 -14.92
CA LEU A 90 -6.21 6.12 -15.65
C LEU A 90 -5.93 6.20 -17.16
N ASP A 91 -6.02 7.40 -17.74
CA ASP A 91 -5.79 7.66 -19.16
C ASP A 91 -4.48 8.45 -19.41
N MET A 92 -3.94 9.08 -18.35
CA MET A 92 -2.75 9.93 -18.42
C MET A 92 -1.45 9.18 -18.13
N TYR A 93 -1.51 8.11 -17.33
CA TYR A 93 -0.30 7.44 -16.84
C TYR A 93 -0.39 5.93 -17.01
N GLU A 94 0.51 5.38 -17.82
CA GLU A 94 0.57 3.96 -18.13
C GLU A 94 0.81 3.12 -16.88
N GLY A 95 0.00 2.06 -16.75
CA GLY A 95 0.03 1.15 -15.62
C GLY A 95 -0.88 1.56 -14.47
N THR A 96 -1.60 2.68 -14.55
CA THR A 96 -2.58 3.06 -13.53
C THR A 96 -3.74 2.07 -13.52
N ILE A 97 -3.93 1.39 -12.37
CA ILE A 97 -5.01 0.40 -12.19
C ILE A 97 -6.15 0.89 -11.31
N SER A 98 -5.94 1.91 -10.50
CA SER A 98 -6.96 2.49 -9.63
C SER A 98 -6.55 3.87 -9.14
N GLY A 99 -7.49 4.60 -8.55
CA GLY A 99 -7.22 5.85 -7.84
C GLY A 99 -8.49 6.53 -7.37
N LYS A 100 -8.31 7.44 -6.41
CA LYS A 100 -9.39 8.26 -5.86
C LYS A 100 -8.94 9.69 -5.66
N THR A 101 -9.71 10.61 -6.19
CA THR A 101 -9.53 12.06 -5.98
C THR A 101 -10.40 12.54 -4.81
N GLY A 102 -9.96 13.55 -4.12
CA GLY A 102 -10.74 14.27 -3.11
C GLY A 102 -10.43 15.75 -3.14
N PHE A 103 -11.39 16.55 -2.70
CA PHE A 103 -11.21 17.97 -2.46
C PHE A 103 -12.17 18.45 -1.39
N THR A 104 -11.64 19.11 -0.39
CA THR A 104 -12.38 19.97 0.52
C THR A 104 -11.61 21.29 0.68
N SER A 105 -12.26 22.33 1.20
CA SER A 105 -11.59 23.62 1.40
C SER A 105 -10.44 23.51 2.41
N SER A 106 -10.56 22.63 3.39
CA SER A 106 -9.54 22.37 4.42
C SER A 106 -8.38 21.53 3.88
N ALA A 107 -8.70 20.43 3.18
CA ALA A 107 -7.71 19.44 2.74
C ALA A 107 -6.98 19.85 1.44
N GLY A 108 -7.57 20.73 0.61
CA GLY A 108 -7.08 20.96 -0.75
C GLY A 108 -7.32 19.75 -1.66
N TYR A 109 -6.65 19.72 -2.82
CA TYR A 109 -6.72 18.57 -3.71
C TYR A 109 -5.87 17.42 -3.19
N CYS A 110 -6.50 16.27 -3.02
CA CYS A 110 -5.87 15.02 -2.61
C CYS A 110 -6.06 13.97 -3.70
N TYR A 111 -5.07 13.09 -3.82
CA TYR A 111 -5.15 11.98 -4.76
C TYR A 111 -4.32 10.80 -4.26
N VAL A 112 -4.88 9.61 -4.35
CA VAL A 112 -4.20 8.33 -4.15
C VAL A 112 -4.38 7.47 -5.38
N THR A 113 -3.34 6.75 -5.79
CA THR A 113 -3.37 5.87 -6.97
C THR A 113 -2.59 4.59 -6.74
N ALA A 114 -3.01 3.53 -7.42
CA ALA A 114 -2.28 2.28 -7.56
C ALA A 114 -1.80 2.13 -9.00
N VAL A 115 -0.52 1.80 -9.18
CA VAL A 115 0.14 1.69 -10.49
C VAL A 115 0.93 0.39 -10.55
N GLU A 116 0.81 -0.33 -11.65
CA GLU A 116 1.62 -1.51 -11.97
C GLU A 116 2.63 -1.18 -13.09
N SER A 117 3.83 -1.68 -12.97
CA SER A 117 4.89 -1.52 -13.97
C SER A 117 5.72 -2.79 -14.05
N GLY A 118 5.38 -3.67 -14.99
CA GLY A 118 5.85 -5.04 -14.99
C GLY A 118 5.33 -5.78 -13.75
N GLU A 119 6.22 -6.44 -13.02
CA GLU A 119 5.87 -7.12 -11.76
C GLU A 119 5.81 -6.16 -10.56
N ARG A 120 6.29 -4.90 -10.72
CA ARG A 120 6.34 -3.92 -9.65
C ARG A 120 5.00 -3.25 -9.41
N LYS A 121 4.66 -3.07 -8.13
CA LYS A 121 3.43 -2.44 -7.65
C LYS A 121 3.78 -1.18 -6.86
N PHE A 122 3.15 -0.08 -7.21
CA PHE A 122 3.38 1.20 -6.55
C PHE A 122 2.07 1.81 -6.09
N VAL A 123 2.08 2.41 -4.92
CA VAL A 123 1.02 3.31 -4.47
C VAL A 123 1.60 4.70 -4.33
N GLY A 124 0.93 5.67 -4.94
CA GLY A 124 1.26 7.08 -4.77
C GLY A 124 0.16 7.82 -4.05
N VAL A 125 0.55 8.73 -3.15
CA VAL A 125 -0.36 9.59 -2.41
C VAL A 125 0.16 11.02 -2.44
N VAL A 126 -0.70 11.96 -2.82
CA VAL A 126 -0.46 13.40 -2.69
C VAL A 126 -1.62 14.03 -1.93
N LEU A 127 -1.31 14.76 -0.87
CA LEU A 127 -2.26 15.47 -0.02
C LEU A 127 -2.00 16.98 -0.11
N ALA A 128 -3.06 17.79 0.06
CA ALA A 128 -2.97 19.25 0.02
C ALA A 128 -2.28 19.77 -1.26
N CYS A 129 -2.47 19.08 -2.38
CA CYS A 129 -1.79 19.35 -3.64
C CYS A 129 -2.53 20.40 -4.49
N GLY A 130 -2.61 21.61 -3.96
CA GLY A 130 -3.26 22.76 -4.56
C GLY A 130 -4.68 23.02 -4.10
N TRP A 131 -5.17 24.21 -4.41
CA TRP A 131 -6.52 24.70 -4.14
C TRP A 131 -7.20 25.12 -5.45
N PRO A 132 -8.41 25.67 -5.47
CA PRO A 132 -9.26 25.77 -6.68
C PRO A 132 -8.59 26.22 -7.97
N TYR A 133 -7.61 27.13 -7.92
CA TYR A 133 -6.90 27.59 -9.11
C TYR A 133 -5.80 26.65 -9.60
N ASN A 134 -5.43 25.64 -8.81
CA ASN A 134 -4.32 24.73 -9.05
C ASN A 134 -4.74 23.25 -9.13
N ARG A 135 -5.96 22.98 -9.57
CA ARG A 135 -6.59 21.65 -9.62
C ARG A 135 -5.79 20.57 -10.36
N ASN A 136 -4.85 20.98 -11.22
CA ASN A 136 -4.04 20.05 -12.02
C ASN A 136 -2.69 19.68 -11.35
N TYR A 137 -2.33 20.32 -10.22
CA TYR A 137 -1.06 20.03 -9.56
C TYR A 137 -0.96 18.57 -9.10
N LYS A 138 -2.04 18.00 -8.59
CA LYS A 138 -2.08 16.58 -8.18
C LYS A 138 -1.68 15.63 -9.31
N TRP A 139 -2.02 15.92 -10.57
CA TRP A 139 -1.63 15.09 -11.70
C TRP A 139 -0.14 15.24 -12.02
N LYS A 140 0.36 16.47 -12.03
CA LYS A 140 1.78 16.76 -12.29
C LYS A 140 2.68 16.15 -11.21
N ASP A 141 2.32 16.33 -9.95
CA ASP A 141 3.12 15.86 -8.85
C ASP A 141 3.05 14.33 -8.73
N MET A 142 1.88 13.74 -8.98
CA MET A 142 1.76 12.29 -9.04
C MET A 142 2.58 11.69 -10.19
N THR A 143 2.58 12.29 -11.38
CA THR A 143 3.43 11.85 -12.49
C THR A 143 4.90 11.85 -12.10
N ARG A 144 5.39 12.95 -11.51
CA ARG A 144 6.79 13.04 -11.05
C ARG A 144 7.13 12.00 -9.99
N LEU A 145 6.20 11.78 -9.04
CA LEU A 145 6.39 10.78 -7.99
C LEU A 145 6.48 9.37 -8.58
N MET A 146 5.60 9.03 -9.51
CA MET A 146 5.61 7.72 -10.16
C MET A 146 6.81 7.51 -11.09
N ASP A 147 7.22 8.53 -11.82
CA ASP A 147 8.43 8.50 -12.66
C ASP A 147 9.68 8.28 -11.79
N TYR A 148 9.76 9.00 -10.66
CA TYR A 148 10.82 8.80 -9.68
C TYR A 148 10.81 7.36 -9.16
N ALA A 149 9.66 6.87 -8.72
CA ALA A 149 9.54 5.51 -8.19
C ALA A 149 9.95 4.44 -9.22
N LYS A 150 9.47 4.56 -10.48
CA LYS A 150 9.82 3.61 -11.56
C LYS A 150 11.31 3.64 -11.91
N THR A 151 11.95 4.79 -11.79
CA THR A 151 13.37 4.96 -12.15
C THR A 151 14.31 4.49 -11.04
N HIS A 152 13.96 4.75 -9.77
CA HIS A 152 14.86 4.54 -8.64
C HIS A 152 14.63 3.24 -7.88
N TYR A 153 13.46 2.61 -8.04
CA TYR A 153 13.15 1.34 -7.40
C TYR A 153 13.07 0.23 -8.45
N HIS A 154 13.85 -0.82 -8.27
CA HIS A 154 13.87 -1.99 -9.16
C HIS A 154 13.85 -3.27 -8.33
N GLU A 155 13.30 -4.33 -8.91
CA GLU A 155 13.36 -5.65 -8.30
C GLU A 155 14.79 -6.19 -8.36
N GLN A 156 15.21 -6.76 -7.26
CA GLN A 156 16.42 -7.55 -7.18
C GLN A 156 16.11 -8.89 -6.54
N LYS A 157 16.55 -9.95 -7.21
CA LYS A 157 16.53 -11.29 -6.65
C LYS A 157 17.70 -11.41 -5.67
N LEU A 158 17.40 -11.72 -4.44
CA LEU A 158 18.39 -12.04 -3.44
C LEU A 158 18.54 -13.55 -3.38
N GLU A 159 19.74 -14.02 -3.66
CA GLU A 159 20.10 -15.41 -3.47
C GLU A 159 20.86 -15.50 -2.15
N TYR A 160 20.31 -16.22 -1.21
CA TYR A 160 21.02 -16.54 0.01
C TYR A 160 22.00 -17.66 -0.28
N PRO A 161 23.31 -17.49 0.05
CA PRO A 161 24.27 -18.55 -0.16
C PRO A 161 23.85 -19.77 0.66
N GLU A 162 23.84 -20.93 0.03
CA GLU A 162 23.74 -22.24 0.71
C GLU A 162 25.03 -22.49 1.53
N LYS A 163 25.24 -21.69 2.56
CA LYS A 163 26.37 -21.88 3.46
C LYS A 163 25.88 -22.53 4.73
N THR A 164 26.41 -23.68 5.01
CA THR A 164 26.38 -24.25 6.34
C THR A 164 27.32 -23.44 7.24
N TYR A 165 26.76 -22.80 8.25
CA TYR A 165 27.52 -22.11 9.26
C TYR A 165 27.82 -23.12 10.39
N LEU A 166 29.07 -23.16 10.83
CA LEU A 166 29.44 -23.93 12.01
C LEU A 166 29.48 -22.97 13.21
N THR A 167 28.77 -23.30 14.24
CA THR A 167 28.83 -22.57 15.50
C THR A 167 29.39 -23.44 16.60
N GLU A 168 30.14 -22.84 17.51
CA GLU A 168 30.65 -23.51 18.69
C GLU A 168 29.56 -23.53 19.75
N ILE A 169 29.38 -24.70 20.39
CA ILE A 169 28.56 -24.79 21.59
C ILE A 169 29.45 -24.46 22.78
N LYS A 170 29.08 -23.42 23.51
CA LYS A 170 29.64 -23.11 24.81
C LYS A 170 28.77 -23.74 25.88
N ASP A 171 29.41 -24.46 26.82
CA ASP A 171 28.74 -25.09 27.95
C ASP A 171 27.72 -26.19 27.59
N GLY A 172 27.84 -26.78 26.38
CA GLY A 172 27.02 -27.90 25.93
C GLY A 172 27.72 -29.24 26.13
N TRP A 173 26.92 -30.30 26.39
CA TRP A 173 27.40 -31.66 26.44
C TRP A 173 26.70 -32.51 25.37
N VAL A 174 27.48 -33.34 24.68
CA VAL A 174 26.96 -34.31 23.71
C VAL A 174 27.45 -35.70 24.12
N GLU A 175 26.53 -36.63 24.18
CA GLU A 175 26.81 -38.00 24.58
C GLU A 175 27.89 -38.65 23.66
N GLY A 176 28.92 -39.21 24.26
CA GLY A 176 30.03 -39.85 23.54
C GLY A 176 31.15 -38.90 23.09
N LYS A 177 31.10 -37.62 23.44
CA LYS A 177 32.14 -36.65 23.20
C LYS A 177 32.90 -36.27 24.47
N ASN A 178 34.16 -35.91 24.32
CA ASN A 178 34.98 -35.41 25.44
C ASN A 178 34.42 -34.03 25.87
N PRO A 179 34.12 -33.79 27.16
CA PRO A 179 33.61 -32.50 27.64
C PRO A 179 34.46 -31.28 27.32
N TRP A 180 35.72 -31.49 27.00
CA TRP A 180 36.72 -30.44 26.67
C TRP A 180 36.91 -30.24 25.15
N GLU A 181 36.18 -31.02 24.33
CA GLU A 181 36.23 -30.90 22.86
C GLU A 181 35.26 -29.85 22.38
N THR A 182 35.73 -28.92 21.56
CA THR A 182 34.85 -27.92 20.89
C THR A 182 33.95 -28.66 19.92
N ILE A 183 32.64 -28.50 20.08
CA ILE A 183 31.65 -29.11 19.24
C ILE A 183 31.11 -28.05 18.29
N HIS A 184 31.15 -28.36 16.99
CA HIS A 184 30.57 -27.55 15.96
C HIS A 184 29.25 -28.14 15.49
N ILE A 185 28.17 -27.33 15.51
CA ILE A 185 26.88 -27.70 14.97
C ILE A 185 26.66 -26.97 13.66
N PRO A 186 26.22 -27.68 12.60
CA PRO A 186 25.84 -27.04 11.37
C PRO A 186 24.51 -26.27 11.56
N LEU A 187 24.51 -25.01 11.21
CA LEU A 187 23.32 -24.17 11.17
C LEU A 187 22.85 -24.08 9.71
N TYR A 188 21.58 -24.31 9.51
CA TYR A 188 20.93 -24.22 8.21
C TYR A 188 20.02 -23.00 8.18
N LEU A 189 19.91 -22.37 7.02
CA LEU A 189 18.91 -21.33 6.78
C LEU A 189 17.53 -22.00 6.67
N GLU A 190 16.60 -21.63 7.54
CA GLU A 190 15.21 -22.08 7.44
C GLU A 190 14.43 -21.04 6.64
N GLY A 191 13.78 -21.46 5.55
CA GLY A 191 12.96 -20.62 4.70
C GLY A 191 13.33 -20.71 3.22
N SER A 192 12.83 -19.75 2.44
CA SER A 192 13.14 -19.64 1.01
C SER A 192 14.59 -19.18 0.81
N THR A 193 15.33 -19.88 -0.05
CA THR A 193 16.70 -19.49 -0.46
C THR A 193 16.71 -18.31 -1.42
N GLU A 194 15.53 -17.86 -1.87
CA GLU A 194 15.35 -16.76 -2.81
C GLU A 194 14.25 -15.81 -2.32
N GLU A 195 14.52 -14.54 -2.30
CA GLU A 195 13.54 -13.49 -2.02
C GLU A 195 13.65 -12.38 -3.06
N LYS A 196 12.50 -11.93 -3.58
CA LYS A 196 12.44 -10.74 -4.42
C LYS A 196 12.19 -9.52 -3.54
N VAL A 197 13.06 -8.55 -3.62
CA VAL A 197 12.92 -7.28 -2.89
C VAL A 197 12.96 -6.10 -3.84
N LEU A 198 12.22 -5.06 -3.50
CA LEU A 198 12.28 -3.79 -4.19
C LEU A 198 13.39 -2.95 -3.56
N ILE A 199 14.46 -2.68 -4.32
CA ILE A 199 15.61 -1.92 -3.85
C ILE A 199 15.56 -0.51 -4.44
N GLY A 200 15.66 0.50 -3.56
CA GLY A 200 15.92 1.88 -3.90
C GLY A 200 17.41 2.21 -3.84
N GLU A 201 17.76 3.48 -3.89
CA GLU A 201 19.15 3.97 -3.84
C GLU A 201 19.84 3.81 -2.48
N GLN A 202 19.09 3.46 -1.43
CA GLN A 202 19.63 3.26 -0.09
C GLN A 202 19.89 1.78 0.20
N GLU A 203 20.97 1.49 0.89
CA GLU A 203 21.28 0.14 1.37
C GLU A 203 20.16 -0.36 2.29
N LYS A 204 19.59 -1.50 1.94
CA LYS A 204 18.62 -2.19 2.78
C LYS A 204 19.35 -3.25 3.60
N VAL A 205 19.32 -3.11 4.92
CA VAL A 205 19.83 -4.15 5.83
C VAL A 205 18.80 -5.27 5.88
N ILE A 206 19.16 -6.43 5.34
CA ILE A 206 18.36 -7.65 5.42
C ILE A 206 18.85 -8.43 6.63
N ARG A 207 17.91 -8.75 7.53
CA ARG A 207 18.17 -9.60 8.67
C ARG A 207 17.57 -10.97 8.41
N TYR A 208 18.34 -12.01 8.55
CA TYR A 208 17.87 -13.39 8.58
C TYR A 208 18.20 -14.01 9.93
N ILE A 209 17.35 -14.91 10.36
CA ILE A 209 17.51 -15.64 11.60
C ILE A 209 18.09 -17.00 11.21
N VAL A 210 19.20 -17.37 11.83
CA VAL A 210 19.83 -18.68 11.69
C VAL A 210 19.48 -19.47 12.95
N TYR A 211 18.88 -20.64 12.78
CA TYR A 211 18.53 -21.57 13.88
C TYR A 211 19.49 -22.74 13.90
#